data_3fa3e3c4b81532c7aa29a82ff736a5c5
#
_entry.id   3fa3e3c4b81532c7aa29a82ff736a5c5
#
_cell.length_a   1.000
_cell.length_b   1.000
_cell.length_c   1.000
_cell.angle_alpha   90.00
_cell.angle_beta   90.00
_cell.angle_gamma   90.00
#
_symmetry.space_group_name_H-M   'P 1'
#
loop_
_entity.id
_entity.type
_entity.pdbx_description
1 polymer ?
#
loop_
_entity_poly.entity_id
_entity_poly.type
_entity_poly.pdbx_seq_one_letter_code
_entity_poly.pdbx_strand_id
1 'polypeptide(L)'
;MFSIDRALMKLQVPPHATLVVAVSGGVDSMVLLTMLARARTPLKLVAAQFDHQLRPTSQHEQQVVATYAAQLGVSFVAGSWPVAAHPQHASEAAAREARYAFLTKAAAMHRAKFLVLAQHRDDQLETMLLQLGRSGNLGAVRAMKPRTERDGVALLRPLLGVAKQTLRDYAANHHVPFCEDESNEDQAVPRNALRQDVIPRLTTLFPQITAHGQHFSETLDGALTLASRQAAAMLAPLQITNGVDWRPLLSEPANVQQLLLTAQLDQWDLVVASRQQQQLLAALQHGGSHQFLIAGGQLLLVEYGQLVRDSVNKPIAVVPDLVLMPDDRWHAVPAGEIGLFSAVPADAVSWAPAPAGPVTIRTRRPGDQVALPNGHHQLLRRFFIDQKVPARKRAGCLLATQGQTVFWVQESPARQLFQRPLTDIISYVVAFRPKQAKRGQDDE
;
A
#
# COMPACT_ATOMS: atom_id res chain seq x y z
N MET A 1 12.75 10.39 -35.65
CA MET A 1 11.51 9.73 -36.11
C MET A 1 11.14 8.63 -35.12
N PHE A 2 9.87 8.54 -34.68
CA PHE A 2 9.39 7.48 -33.78
C PHE A 2 9.46 6.10 -34.46
N SER A 3 9.82 5.07 -33.68
CA SER A 3 9.84 3.67 -34.16
C SER A 3 9.16 2.79 -33.13
N ILE A 4 8.13 2.06 -33.53
CA ILE A 4 7.40 1.14 -32.68
C ILE A 4 8.30 -0.02 -32.20
N ASP A 5 9.21 -0.51 -33.04
CA ASP A 5 10.14 -1.57 -32.65
C ASP A 5 11.09 -1.14 -31.53
N ARG A 6 11.60 0.11 -31.56
CA ARG A 6 12.39 0.65 -30.46
C ARG A 6 11.58 0.80 -29.18
N ALA A 7 10.30 1.18 -29.30
CA ALA A 7 9.41 1.28 -28.14
C ALA A 7 9.15 -0.10 -27.52
N LEU A 8 8.86 -1.11 -28.33
CA LEU A 8 8.68 -2.49 -27.89
C LEU A 8 9.92 -3.06 -27.19
N MET A 9 11.11 -2.79 -27.75
CA MET A 9 12.39 -3.21 -27.14
C MET A 9 12.58 -2.55 -25.76
N LYS A 10 12.35 -1.23 -25.64
CA LYS A 10 12.42 -0.52 -24.35
C LYS A 10 11.42 -1.05 -23.34
N LEU A 11 10.25 -1.48 -23.79
CA LEU A 11 9.19 -2.07 -22.97
C LEU A 11 9.42 -3.55 -22.67
N GLN A 12 10.52 -4.13 -23.17
CA GLN A 12 10.90 -5.54 -22.96
C GLN A 12 9.84 -6.51 -23.49
N VAL A 13 9.30 -6.24 -24.68
CA VAL A 13 8.39 -7.14 -25.39
C VAL A 13 9.20 -8.12 -26.23
N PRO A 14 9.15 -9.43 -25.97
CA PRO A 14 9.90 -10.41 -26.73
C PRO A 14 9.25 -10.65 -28.12
N PRO A 15 10.03 -11.10 -29.11
CA PRO A 15 9.48 -11.59 -30.36
C PRO A 15 8.44 -12.71 -30.17
N HIS A 16 7.47 -12.80 -31.04
CA HIS A 16 6.37 -13.76 -31.01
C HIS A 16 5.45 -13.65 -29.80
N ALA A 17 5.57 -12.55 -29.01
CA ALA A 17 4.64 -12.28 -27.91
C ALA A 17 3.21 -12.09 -28.41
N THR A 18 2.25 -12.57 -27.65
CA THR A 18 0.83 -12.26 -27.86
C THR A 18 0.50 -10.96 -27.12
N LEU A 19 -0.03 -9.98 -27.84
CA LEU A 19 -0.45 -8.68 -27.33
C LEU A 19 -1.95 -8.49 -27.56
N VAL A 20 -2.67 -8.10 -26.53
CA VAL A 20 -4.02 -7.56 -26.66
C VAL A 20 -3.89 -6.04 -26.83
N VAL A 21 -4.42 -5.49 -27.89
CA VAL A 21 -4.41 -4.06 -28.19
C VAL A 21 -5.79 -3.50 -27.92
N ALA A 22 -5.90 -2.56 -26.97
CA ALA A 22 -7.15 -1.88 -26.71
C ALA A 22 -7.44 -0.88 -27.82
N VAL A 23 -8.50 -1.11 -28.59
CA VAL A 23 -8.89 -0.30 -29.74
C VAL A 23 -10.26 0.30 -29.50
N SER A 24 -10.34 1.65 -29.47
CA SER A 24 -11.61 2.37 -29.31
C SER A 24 -12.27 2.75 -30.65
N GLY A 25 -11.56 2.61 -31.74
CA GLY A 25 -11.98 3.14 -33.05
C GLY A 25 -11.44 4.54 -33.35
N GLY A 26 -10.99 5.29 -32.34
CA GLY A 26 -10.38 6.60 -32.54
C GLY A 26 -8.96 6.54 -33.11
N VAL A 27 -8.50 7.68 -33.67
CA VAL A 27 -7.24 7.78 -34.42
C VAL A 27 -6.03 7.17 -33.70
N ASP A 28 -5.87 7.44 -32.41
CA ASP A 28 -4.69 7.02 -31.63
C ASP A 28 -4.60 5.49 -31.53
N SER A 29 -5.74 4.84 -31.28
CA SER A 29 -5.82 3.39 -31.13
C SER A 29 -5.69 2.64 -32.47
N MET A 30 -6.25 3.20 -33.54
CA MET A 30 -6.18 2.64 -34.90
C MET A 30 -4.76 2.78 -35.45
N VAL A 31 -4.09 3.90 -35.19
CA VAL A 31 -2.67 4.09 -35.57
C VAL A 31 -1.78 3.12 -34.78
N LEU A 32 -2.01 2.94 -33.48
CA LEU A 32 -1.26 1.99 -32.67
C LEU A 32 -1.39 0.56 -33.23
N LEU A 33 -2.63 0.13 -33.55
CA LEU A 33 -2.89 -1.19 -34.11
C LEU A 33 -2.13 -1.36 -35.43
N THR A 34 -2.18 -0.35 -36.33
CA THR A 34 -1.47 -0.34 -37.59
C THR A 34 0.04 -0.43 -37.41
N MET A 35 0.61 0.37 -36.51
CA MET A 35 2.05 0.36 -36.24
C MET A 35 2.51 -1.00 -35.71
N LEU A 36 1.73 -1.63 -34.84
CA LEU A 36 2.04 -2.95 -34.27
C LEU A 36 1.92 -4.05 -35.34
N ALA A 37 0.90 -4.00 -36.19
CA ALA A 37 0.73 -4.96 -37.28
C ALA A 37 1.84 -4.87 -38.33
N ARG A 38 2.44 -3.69 -38.53
CA ARG A 38 3.55 -3.42 -39.45
C ARG A 38 4.93 -3.44 -38.76
N ALA A 39 5.00 -3.79 -37.48
CA ALA A 39 6.27 -3.87 -36.76
C ALA A 39 7.17 -4.96 -37.39
N ARG A 40 8.49 -4.70 -37.35
CA ARG A 40 9.49 -5.70 -37.79
C ARG A 40 9.59 -6.86 -36.79
N THR A 41 9.35 -6.55 -35.51
CA THR A 41 9.26 -7.56 -34.45
C THR A 41 8.03 -8.43 -34.71
N PRO A 42 8.17 -9.74 -34.90
CA PRO A 42 7.03 -10.62 -35.15
C PRO A 42 6.17 -10.70 -33.85
N LEU A 43 4.88 -10.38 -33.98
CA LEU A 43 3.93 -10.32 -32.86
C LEU A 43 2.64 -11.10 -33.20
N LYS A 44 1.97 -11.62 -32.19
CA LYS A 44 0.60 -12.11 -32.29
C LYS A 44 -0.32 -11.05 -31.72
N LEU A 45 -1.18 -10.48 -32.56
CA LEU A 45 -2.02 -9.36 -32.15
C LEU A 45 -3.50 -9.79 -31.99
N VAL A 46 -4.16 -9.25 -30.99
CA VAL A 46 -5.59 -9.34 -30.78
C VAL A 46 -6.11 -7.93 -30.56
N ALA A 47 -6.91 -7.41 -31.45
CA ALA A 47 -7.61 -6.14 -31.29
C ALA A 47 -8.81 -6.34 -30.37
N ALA A 48 -8.86 -5.63 -29.26
CA ALA A 48 -9.93 -5.74 -28.26
C ALA A 48 -10.66 -4.41 -28.14
N GLN A 49 -11.94 -4.39 -28.47
CA GLN A 49 -12.81 -3.22 -28.37
C GLN A 49 -13.83 -3.41 -27.28
N PHE A 50 -14.02 -2.36 -26.46
CA PHE A 50 -15.02 -2.35 -25.39
C PHE A 50 -16.02 -1.24 -25.62
N ASP A 51 -17.29 -1.63 -25.80
CA ASP A 51 -18.40 -0.71 -25.97
C ASP A 51 -19.06 -0.44 -24.62
N HIS A 52 -19.05 0.82 -24.22
CA HIS A 52 -19.70 1.27 -22.99
C HIS A 52 -21.23 1.39 -23.13
N GLN A 53 -21.79 1.20 -24.34
CA GLN A 53 -23.21 1.33 -24.68
C GLN A 53 -23.82 2.68 -24.24
N LEU A 54 -23.02 3.72 -24.29
CA LEU A 54 -23.46 5.08 -23.95
C LEU A 54 -24.04 5.83 -25.18
N ARG A 55 -23.90 5.25 -26.41
CA ARG A 55 -24.29 5.89 -27.68
C ARG A 55 -24.80 4.90 -28.73
N PRO A 56 -25.68 5.39 -29.65
CA PRO A 56 -26.14 4.57 -30.79
C PRO A 56 -25.05 4.28 -31.81
N THR A 57 -24.02 5.14 -31.91
CA THR A 57 -22.94 5.06 -32.93
C THR A 57 -21.92 3.96 -32.66
N SER A 58 -21.91 3.34 -31.48
CA SER A 58 -20.92 2.35 -31.06
C SER A 58 -20.88 1.10 -31.97
N GLN A 59 -21.99 0.71 -32.57
CA GLN A 59 -22.06 -0.41 -33.52
C GLN A 59 -21.26 -0.12 -34.83
N HIS A 60 -21.37 1.10 -35.33
CA HIS A 60 -20.60 1.51 -36.51
C HIS A 60 -19.10 1.51 -36.23
N GLU A 61 -18.69 2.06 -35.10
CA GLU A 61 -17.28 2.05 -34.64
C GLU A 61 -16.74 0.62 -34.56
N GLN A 62 -17.53 -0.30 -34.01
CA GLN A 62 -17.15 -1.71 -33.90
C GLN A 62 -16.95 -2.36 -35.29
N GLN A 63 -17.81 -2.04 -36.23
CA GLN A 63 -17.70 -2.57 -37.62
C GLN A 63 -16.44 -2.05 -38.31
N VAL A 64 -16.13 -0.76 -38.15
CA VAL A 64 -14.90 -0.16 -38.71
C VAL A 64 -13.66 -0.84 -38.13
N VAL A 65 -13.59 -1.02 -36.78
CA VAL A 65 -12.44 -1.69 -36.15
C VAL A 65 -12.32 -3.14 -36.58
N ALA A 66 -13.43 -3.90 -36.59
CA ALA A 66 -13.43 -5.31 -36.97
C ALA A 66 -12.95 -5.52 -38.45
N THR A 67 -13.49 -4.70 -39.36
CA THR A 67 -13.12 -4.73 -40.78
C THR A 67 -11.65 -4.43 -40.98
N TYR A 68 -11.15 -3.38 -40.30
CA TYR A 68 -9.75 -3.00 -40.43
C TYR A 68 -8.79 -3.99 -39.76
N ALA A 69 -9.15 -4.57 -38.63
CA ALA A 69 -8.38 -5.63 -37.98
C ALA A 69 -8.25 -6.85 -38.91
N ALA A 70 -9.34 -7.24 -39.60
CA ALA A 70 -9.31 -8.33 -40.59
C ALA A 70 -8.39 -8.00 -41.77
N GLN A 71 -8.39 -6.77 -42.28
CA GLN A 71 -7.46 -6.32 -43.35
C GLN A 71 -5.99 -6.40 -42.93
N LEU A 72 -5.70 -6.17 -41.62
CA LEU A 72 -4.37 -6.30 -41.05
C LEU A 72 -3.99 -7.74 -40.68
N GLY A 73 -4.88 -8.72 -40.84
CA GLY A 73 -4.68 -10.10 -40.39
C GLY A 73 -4.66 -10.26 -38.88
N VAL A 74 -5.30 -9.33 -38.12
CA VAL A 74 -5.33 -9.30 -36.66
C VAL A 74 -6.66 -9.87 -36.15
N SER A 75 -6.60 -10.77 -35.19
CA SER A 75 -7.80 -11.29 -34.52
C SER A 75 -8.55 -10.15 -33.79
N PHE A 76 -9.89 -10.18 -33.85
CA PHE A 76 -10.74 -9.17 -33.20
C PHE A 76 -11.63 -9.79 -32.15
N VAL A 77 -11.75 -9.13 -30.99
CA VAL A 77 -12.69 -9.46 -29.93
C VAL A 77 -13.40 -8.19 -29.46
N ALA A 78 -14.71 -8.31 -29.23
CA ALA A 78 -15.53 -7.21 -28.72
C ALA A 78 -16.16 -7.58 -27.37
N GLY A 79 -16.33 -6.59 -26.52
CA GLY A 79 -17.09 -6.69 -25.29
C GLY A 79 -17.94 -5.44 -25.09
N SER A 80 -18.99 -5.57 -24.29
CA SER A 80 -19.87 -4.47 -23.99
C SER A 80 -20.18 -4.38 -22.50
N TRP A 81 -20.52 -3.18 -22.06
CA TRP A 81 -21.07 -2.94 -20.72
C TRP A 81 -22.54 -2.69 -20.85
N PRO A 82 -23.41 -3.69 -20.52
CA PRO A 82 -24.85 -3.53 -20.68
C PRO A 82 -25.38 -2.41 -19.79
N VAL A 83 -26.27 -1.57 -20.34
CA VAL A 83 -26.87 -0.43 -19.60
C VAL A 83 -27.50 -0.88 -18.28
N ALA A 84 -28.09 -2.07 -18.23
CA ALA A 84 -28.66 -2.66 -17.02
C ALA A 84 -27.60 -2.95 -15.91
N ALA A 85 -26.34 -3.03 -16.26
CA ALA A 85 -25.22 -3.23 -15.32
C ALA A 85 -24.54 -1.91 -14.91
N HIS A 86 -25.02 -0.77 -15.43
CA HIS A 86 -24.50 0.53 -15.02
C HIS A 86 -24.97 0.85 -13.60
N PRO A 87 -24.09 1.32 -12.70
CA PRO A 87 -24.51 1.83 -11.39
C PRO A 87 -25.40 3.06 -11.58
N GLN A 88 -26.28 3.34 -10.61
CA GLN A 88 -27.21 4.50 -10.65
C GLN A 88 -26.49 5.84 -10.93
N HIS A 89 -25.22 5.94 -10.58
CA HIS A 89 -24.33 7.04 -10.95
C HIS A 89 -23.11 6.45 -11.66
N ALA A 90 -23.23 6.26 -12.97
CA ALA A 90 -22.12 5.79 -13.80
C ALA A 90 -20.98 6.81 -13.75
N SER A 91 -19.92 6.50 -12.97
CA SER A 91 -18.74 7.34 -12.89
C SER A 91 -17.70 6.90 -13.94
N GLU A 92 -16.84 7.83 -14.37
CA GLU A 92 -15.69 7.54 -15.23
C GLU A 92 -14.83 6.39 -14.64
N ALA A 93 -14.74 6.31 -13.31
CA ALA A 93 -14.03 5.24 -12.62
C ALA A 93 -14.69 3.87 -12.84
N ALA A 94 -16.03 3.76 -12.73
CA ALA A 94 -16.75 2.50 -12.94
C ALA A 94 -16.63 2.04 -14.40
N ALA A 95 -16.80 2.95 -15.35
CA ALA A 95 -16.60 2.67 -16.78
C ALA A 95 -15.18 2.19 -17.09
N ARG A 96 -14.18 2.81 -16.46
CA ARG A 96 -12.78 2.39 -16.57
C ARG A 96 -12.56 0.99 -16.01
N GLU A 97 -13.10 0.68 -14.82
CA GLU A 97 -12.99 -0.67 -14.23
C GLU A 97 -13.62 -1.74 -15.12
N ALA A 98 -14.84 -1.52 -15.60
CA ALA A 98 -15.52 -2.44 -16.51
C ALA A 98 -14.69 -2.71 -17.78
N ARG A 99 -14.11 -1.65 -18.36
CA ARG A 99 -13.21 -1.79 -19.53
C ARG A 99 -11.97 -2.61 -19.22
N TYR A 100 -11.29 -2.36 -18.10
CA TYR A 100 -10.10 -3.14 -17.76
C TYR A 100 -10.44 -4.60 -17.43
N ALA A 101 -11.57 -4.87 -16.75
CA ALA A 101 -12.01 -6.23 -16.50
C ALA A 101 -12.23 -7.02 -17.81
N PHE A 102 -12.83 -6.40 -18.83
CA PHE A 102 -12.94 -7.01 -20.14
C PHE A 102 -11.56 -7.24 -20.80
N LEU A 103 -10.70 -6.23 -20.80
CA LEU A 103 -9.39 -6.31 -21.48
C LEU A 103 -8.47 -7.35 -20.83
N THR A 104 -8.48 -7.46 -19.50
CA THR A 104 -7.70 -8.50 -18.79
C THR A 104 -8.28 -9.89 -19.04
N LYS A 105 -9.60 -10.02 -19.11
CA LYS A 105 -10.27 -11.28 -19.52
C LYS A 105 -9.88 -11.68 -20.96
N ALA A 106 -9.88 -10.74 -21.89
CA ALA A 106 -9.44 -10.97 -23.26
C ALA A 106 -7.96 -11.41 -23.30
N ALA A 107 -7.09 -10.77 -22.50
CA ALA A 107 -5.69 -11.16 -22.36
C ALA A 107 -5.56 -12.60 -21.86
N ALA A 108 -6.30 -12.99 -20.84
CA ALA A 108 -6.31 -14.35 -20.30
C ALA A 108 -6.76 -15.39 -21.35
N MET A 109 -7.87 -15.10 -22.07
CA MET A 109 -8.40 -15.99 -23.11
C MET A 109 -7.40 -16.25 -24.23
N HIS A 110 -6.62 -15.26 -24.62
CA HIS A 110 -5.59 -15.36 -25.66
C HIS A 110 -4.19 -15.69 -25.11
N ARG A 111 -4.06 -15.98 -23.81
CA ARG A 111 -2.77 -16.22 -23.14
C ARG A 111 -1.77 -15.08 -23.37
N ALA A 112 -2.26 -13.85 -23.49
CA ALA A 112 -1.44 -12.66 -23.66
C ALA A 112 -0.93 -12.15 -22.33
N LYS A 113 0.36 -11.91 -22.23
CA LYS A 113 1.00 -11.30 -21.06
C LYS A 113 1.02 -9.77 -21.13
N PHE A 114 0.62 -9.20 -22.26
CA PHE A 114 0.73 -7.78 -22.56
C PHE A 114 -0.60 -7.23 -23.05
N LEU A 115 -1.01 -6.10 -22.45
CA LEU A 115 -2.12 -5.27 -22.88
C LEU A 115 -1.57 -3.91 -23.32
N VAL A 116 -1.80 -3.52 -24.57
CA VAL A 116 -1.24 -2.30 -25.16
C VAL A 116 -2.31 -1.23 -25.29
N LEU A 117 -1.97 -0.03 -24.83
CA LEU A 117 -2.86 1.12 -24.78
C LEU A 117 -2.28 2.26 -25.64
N ALA A 118 -3.14 3.02 -26.32
CA ALA A 118 -2.77 4.10 -27.24
C ALA A 118 -2.56 5.47 -26.58
N GLN A 119 -2.32 5.49 -25.27
CA GLN A 119 -2.05 6.74 -24.56
C GLN A 119 -0.77 7.39 -25.08
N HIS A 120 -0.84 8.70 -25.30
CA HIS A 120 0.20 9.48 -25.98
C HIS A 120 0.66 10.68 -25.11
N ARG A 121 1.57 11.51 -25.65
CA ARG A 121 2.21 12.60 -24.91
C ARG A 121 1.22 13.64 -24.37
N ASP A 122 0.19 13.94 -25.14
CA ASP A 122 -0.81 14.92 -24.73
C ASP A 122 -1.66 14.40 -23.55
N ASP A 123 -1.96 13.10 -23.49
CA ASP A 123 -2.62 12.45 -22.35
C ASP A 123 -1.77 12.51 -21.06
N GLN A 124 -0.42 12.57 -21.20
CA GLN A 124 0.47 12.75 -20.06
C GLN A 124 0.23 14.11 -19.41
N LEU A 125 0.22 15.21 -20.20
CA LEU A 125 -0.01 16.55 -19.71
C LEU A 125 -1.41 16.67 -19.06
N GLU A 126 -2.45 16.12 -19.72
CA GLU A 126 -3.80 16.06 -19.13
C GLU A 126 -3.79 15.41 -17.75
N THR A 127 -3.14 14.24 -17.65
CA THR A 127 -3.09 13.48 -16.41
C THR A 127 -2.30 14.22 -15.33
N MET A 128 -1.19 14.86 -15.68
CA MET A 128 -0.39 15.66 -14.77
C MET A 128 -1.21 16.82 -14.17
N LEU A 129 -1.86 17.61 -15.02
CA LEU A 129 -2.67 18.75 -14.60
C LEU A 129 -3.85 18.31 -13.73
N LEU A 130 -4.52 17.21 -14.12
CA LEU A 130 -5.63 16.64 -13.35
C LEU A 130 -5.18 16.19 -11.96
N GLN A 131 -4.05 15.51 -11.86
CA GLN A 131 -3.52 15.01 -10.60
C GLN A 131 -2.97 16.14 -9.71
N LEU A 132 -2.36 17.14 -10.31
CA LEU A 132 -1.92 18.34 -9.59
C LEU A 132 -3.13 19.06 -8.95
N GLY A 133 -4.22 19.23 -9.71
CA GLY A 133 -5.44 19.85 -9.19
C GLY A 133 -6.17 19.01 -8.13
N ARG A 134 -6.11 17.67 -8.22
CA ARG A 134 -6.81 16.78 -7.28
C ARG A 134 -6.09 16.57 -5.96
N SER A 135 -4.79 16.39 -5.97
CA SER A 135 -4.07 15.96 -4.77
C SER A 135 -2.68 16.56 -4.58
N GLY A 136 -2.02 17.03 -5.65
CA GLY A 136 -0.62 17.45 -5.60
C GLY A 136 0.37 16.31 -5.19
N ASN A 137 -0.08 15.06 -5.13
CA ASN A 137 0.78 13.94 -4.79
C ASN A 137 1.81 13.71 -5.89
N LEU A 138 3.11 13.73 -5.56
CA LEU A 138 4.21 13.59 -6.52
C LEU A 138 4.12 12.30 -7.34
N GLY A 139 3.78 11.17 -6.70
CA GLY A 139 3.62 9.89 -7.36
C GLY A 139 2.49 9.87 -8.39
N ALA A 140 1.41 10.63 -8.14
CA ALA A 140 0.30 10.79 -9.06
C ALA A 140 0.59 11.83 -10.16
N VAL A 141 1.24 12.96 -9.80
CA VAL A 141 1.60 14.06 -10.73
C VAL A 141 2.63 13.62 -11.78
N ARG A 142 3.50 12.64 -11.49
CA ARG A 142 4.38 12.06 -12.53
C ARG A 142 3.62 11.43 -13.69
N ALA A 143 2.28 11.32 -13.58
CA ALA A 143 1.36 10.78 -14.56
C ALA A 143 1.61 9.28 -14.92
N MET A 144 1.52 8.92 -16.20
CA MET A 144 1.53 7.52 -16.61
C MET A 144 2.94 6.98 -16.85
N LYS A 145 3.20 5.76 -16.35
CA LYS A 145 4.43 5.03 -16.71
C LYS A 145 4.29 4.30 -18.04
N PRO A 146 5.38 4.16 -18.81
CA PRO A 146 5.37 3.41 -20.06
C PRO A 146 4.96 1.94 -19.89
N ARG A 147 5.31 1.34 -18.76
CA ARG A 147 4.95 -0.02 -18.36
C ARG A 147 4.46 -0.03 -16.92
N THR A 148 3.31 -0.66 -16.70
CA THR A 148 2.73 -0.92 -15.38
C THR A 148 2.18 -2.34 -15.38
N GLU A 149 1.73 -2.84 -14.25
CA GLU A 149 1.10 -4.16 -14.13
C GLU A 149 -0.32 -3.99 -13.56
N ARG A 150 -1.23 -4.84 -14.03
CA ARG A 150 -2.58 -4.94 -13.51
C ARG A 150 -3.09 -6.37 -13.68
N ASP A 151 -3.57 -6.97 -12.61
CA ASP A 151 -4.17 -8.32 -12.60
C ASP A 151 -3.28 -9.37 -13.29
N GLY A 152 -1.95 -9.30 -13.08
CA GLY A 152 -0.98 -10.20 -13.68
C GLY A 152 -0.68 -9.96 -15.18
N VAL A 153 -1.21 -8.88 -15.78
CA VAL A 153 -0.97 -8.48 -17.16
C VAL A 153 -0.15 -7.19 -17.20
N ALA A 154 0.92 -7.15 -18.00
CA ALA A 154 1.71 -5.94 -18.21
C ALA A 154 0.97 -4.97 -19.15
N LEU A 155 0.64 -3.78 -18.64
CA LEU A 155 0.07 -2.68 -19.40
C LEU A 155 1.18 -1.87 -20.06
N LEU A 156 1.17 -1.79 -21.39
CA LEU A 156 2.19 -1.10 -22.19
C LEU A 156 1.60 0.14 -22.85
N ARG A 157 2.37 1.23 -22.86
CA ARG A 157 2.01 2.51 -23.51
C ARG A 157 3.14 2.98 -24.42
N PRO A 158 3.29 2.36 -25.59
CA PRO A 158 4.43 2.65 -26.45
C PRO A 158 4.41 4.07 -27.04
N LEU A 159 3.24 4.73 -27.08
CA LEU A 159 3.07 6.05 -27.68
C LEU A 159 3.22 7.22 -26.70
N LEU A 160 3.57 7.00 -25.42
CA LEU A 160 3.62 8.06 -24.39
C LEU A 160 4.55 9.24 -24.75
N GLY A 161 5.58 9.02 -25.54
CA GLY A 161 6.47 10.09 -26.03
C GLY A 161 6.05 10.70 -27.36
N VAL A 162 4.95 10.25 -27.98
CA VAL A 162 4.51 10.68 -29.31
C VAL A 162 3.43 11.76 -29.21
N ALA A 163 3.58 12.84 -29.96
CA ALA A 163 2.57 13.89 -30.01
C ALA A 163 1.33 13.41 -30.78
N LYS A 164 0.15 13.86 -30.37
CA LYS A 164 -1.12 13.54 -31.03
C LYS A 164 -1.10 13.95 -32.51
N GLN A 165 -0.52 15.10 -32.86
CA GLN A 165 -0.39 15.52 -34.25
C GLN A 165 0.41 14.51 -35.10
N THR A 166 1.49 13.94 -34.56
CA THR A 166 2.27 12.90 -35.24
C THR A 166 1.43 11.66 -35.54
N LEU A 167 0.49 11.30 -34.65
CA LEU A 167 -0.42 10.19 -34.88
C LEU A 167 -1.44 10.51 -35.98
N ARG A 168 -1.98 11.73 -36.01
CA ARG A 168 -2.86 12.19 -37.08
C ARG A 168 -2.16 12.23 -38.42
N ASP A 169 -0.92 12.73 -38.49
CA ASP A 169 -0.11 12.75 -39.71
C ASP A 169 0.17 11.33 -40.19
N TYR A 170 0.45 10.40 -39.29
CA TYR A 170 0.63 8.98 -39.61
C TYR A 170 -0.67 8.37 -40.19
N ALA A 171 -1.82 8.65 -39.56
CA ALA A 171 -3.11 8.16 -40.04
C ALA A 171 -3.40 8.65 -41.49
N ALA A 172 -3.17 9.93 -41.73
CA ALA A 172 -3.34 10.50 -43.09
C ALA A 172 -2.41 9.89 -44.10
N ASN A 173 -1.11 9.79 -43.82
CA ASN A 173 -0.08 9.26 -44.72
C ASN A 173 -0.24 7.76 -45.03
N HIS A 174 -0.86 7.01 -44.12
CA HIS A 174 -1.03 5.56 -44.25
C HIS A 174 -2.48 5.14 -44.51
N HIS A 175 -3.39 6.11 -44.69
CA HIS A 175 -4.83 5.87 -44.92
C HIS A 175 -5.47 4.99 -43.85
N VAL A 176 -5.11 5.22 -42.57
CA VAL A 176 -5.68 4.48 -41.45
C VAL A 176 -7.10 4.95 -41.21
N PRO A 177 -8.12 4.08 -41.28
CA PRO A 177 -9.49 4.47 -40.99
C PRO A 177 -9.67 4.68 -39.51
N PHE A 178 -10.46 5.68 -39.11
CA PHE A 178 -10.83 5.93 -37.70
C PHE A 178 -12.17 6.67 -37.63
N CYS A 179 -12.83 6.58 -36.51
CA CYS A 179 -14.05 7.33 -36.17
C CYS A 179 -13.68 8.54 -35.33
N GLU A 180 -14.32 9.69 -35.58
CA GLU A 180 -14.21 10.84 -34.68
C GLU A 180 -15.16 10.66 -33.50
N ASP A 181 -14.64 10.92 -32.30
CA ASP A 181 -15.36 10.71 -31.05
C ASP A 181 -16.02 12.02 -30.60
N GLU A 182 -17.32 12.13 -30.82
CA GLU A 182 -18.15 13.29 -30.44
C GLU A 182 -18.40 13.42 -28.91
N SER A 183 -18.10 12.38 -28.11
CA SER A 183 -18.36 12.38 -26.66
C SER A 183 -17.41 13.23 -25.83
N ASN A 184 -16.40 13.76 -26.46
CA ASN A 184 -15.47 14.65 -25.77
C ASN A 184 -16.09 16.03 -25.48
N GLU A 185 -17.35 16.28 -25.86
CA GLU A 185 -17.99 17.62 -25.76
C GLU A 185 -18.48 18.00 -24.36
N ASP A 186 -18.68 17.06 -23.46
CA ASP A 186 -19.14 17.37 -22.10
C ASP A 186 -18.03 18.00 -21.25
N GLN A 187 -18.06 19.33 -21.14
CA GLN A 187 -17.11 20.13 -20.34
C GLN A 187 -17.32 20.02 -18.82
N ALA A 188 -18.43 19.41 -18.35
CA ALA A 188 -18.62 19.15 -16.92
C ALA A 188 -17.61 18.13 -16.39
N VAL A 189 -17.03 17.30 -17.28
CA VAL A 189 -15.95 16.37 -16.94
C VAL A 189 -14.62 17.13 -16.93
N PRO A 190 -13.91 17.22 -15.78
CA PRO A 190 -12.67 17.99 -15.68
C PRO A 190 -11.61 17.65 -16.72
N ARG A 191 -11.54 16.37 -17.15
CA ARG A 191 -10.62 15.93 -18.17
C ARG A 191 -10.95 16.51 -19.55
N ASN A 192 -12.23 16.58 -19.89
CA ASN A 192 -12.68 17.16 -21.14
C ASN A 192 -12.42 18.68 -21.17
N ALA A 193 -12.69 19.38 -20.06
CA ALA A 193 -12.38 20.81 -19.93
C ALA A 193 -10.87 21.09 -20.10
N LEU A 194 -10.00 20.26 -19.49
CA LEU A 194 -8.55 20.37 -19.70
C LEU A 194 -8.18 20.19 -21.18
N ARG A 195 -8.74 19.18 -21.85
CA ARG A 195 -8.42 18.84 -23.25
C ARG A 195 -8.92 19.89 -24.25
N GLN A 196 -10.12 20.45 -24.03
CA GLN A 196 -10.76 21.32 -25.00
C GLN A 196 -10.44 22.80 -24.80
N ASP A 197 -10.25 23.25 -23.57
CA ASP A 197 -10.07 24.65 -23.26
C ASP A 197 -8.67 24.96 -22.69
N VAL A 198 -8.26 24.31 -21.62
CA VAL A 198 -7.05 24.70 -20.89
C VAL A 198 -5.77 24.39 -21.67
N ILE A 199 -5.62 23.16 -22.15
CA ILE A 199 -4.39 22.71 -22.84
C ILE A 199 -4.20 23.45 -24.18
N PRO A 200 -5.22 23.68 -25.03
CA PRO A 200 -5.06 24.49 -26.22
C PRO A 200 -4.58 25.90 -25.93
N ARG A 201 -5.13 26.59 -24.90
CA ARG A 201 -4.65 27.90 -24.47
C ARG A 201 -3.22 27.85 -23.97
N LEU A 202 -2.86 26.88 -23.15
CA LEU A 202 -1.49 26.68 -22.71
C LEU A 202 -0.54 26.42 -23.89
N THR A 203 -0.96 25.66 -24.89
CA THR A 203 -0.15 25.38 -26.10
C THR A 203 0.04 26.61 -26.96
N THR A 204 -0.95 27.49 -27.03
CA THR A 204 -0.82 28.79 -27.72
C THR A 204 0.23 29.69 -27.03
N LEU A 205 0.23 29.72 -25.69
CA LEU A 205 1.18 30.51 -24.92
C LEU A 205 2.57 29.86 -24.85
N PHE A 206 2.60 28.53 -24.76
CA PHE A 206 3.80 27.72 -24.59
C PHE A 206 3.80 26.53 -25.59
N PRO A 207 4.22 26.72 -26.84
CA PRO A 207 4.10 25.71 -27.90
C PRO A 207 4.74 24.35 -27.55
N GLN A 208 5.71 24.31 -26.64
CA GLN A 208 6.40 23.09 -26.21
C GLN A 208 5.87 22.51 -24.90
N ILE A 209 4.74 22.97 -24.36
CA ILE A 209 4.24 22.56 -23.05
C ILE A 209 4.06 21.06 -22.91
N THR A 210 3.58 20.35 -23.94
CA THR A 210 3.42 18.90 -23.94
C THR A 210 4.77 18.17 -23.89
N ALA A 211 5.78 18.71 -24.60
CA ALA A 211 7.13 18.16 -24.58
C ALA A 211 7.82 18.39 -23.22
N HIS A 212 7.68 19.59 -22.65
CA HIS A 212 8.18 19.91 -21.32
C HIS A 212 7.47 19.10 -20.26
N GLY A 213 6.16 18.87 -20.34
CA GLY A 213 5.42 18.00 -19.45
C GLY A 213 5.92 16.56 -19.47
N GLN A 214 6.20 16.01 -20.66
CA GLN A 214 6.80 14.68 -20.79
C GLN A 214 8.20 14.62 -20.13
N HIS A 215 9.06 15.59 -20.42
CA HIS A 215 10.40 15.65 -19.81
C HIS A 215 10.34 15.80 -18.28
N PHE A 216 9.43 16.64 -17.78
CA PHE A 216 9.19 16.77 -16.34
C PHE A 216 8.76 15.43 -15.73
N SER A 217 7.80 14.73 -16.34
CA SER A 217 7.34 13.42 -15.88
C SER A 217 8.47 12.39 -15.79
N GLU A 218 9.33 12.32 -16.81
CA GLU A 218 10.48 11.41 -16.84
C GLU A 218 11.51 11.76 -15.76
N THR A 219 11.83 13.04 -15.61
CA THR A 219 12.77 13.53 -14.58
C THR A 219 12.22 13.27 -13.18
N LEU A 220 10.93 13.53 -12.96
CA LEU A 220 10.27 13.26 -11.68
C LEU A 220 10.25 11.76 -11.35
N ASP A 221 10.00 10.90 -12.32
CA ASP A 221 10.06 9.44 -12.11
C ASP A 221 11.46 8.97 -11.71
N GLY A 222 12.49 9.53 -12.34
CA GLY A 222 13.89 9.30 -11.95
C GLY A 222 14.19 9.76 -10.52
N ALA A 223 13.79 11.00 -10.18
CA ALA A 223 13.98 11.55 -8.84
C ALA A 223 13.24 10.73 -7.76
N LEU A 224 11.99 10.33 -8.02
CA LEU A 224 11.21 9.48 -7.11
C LEU A 224 11.82 8.08 -6.97
N THR A 225 12.41 7.54 -8.03
CA THR A 225 13.11 6.24 -7.99
C THR A 225 14.34 6.32 -7.08
N LEU A 226 15.14 7.39 -7.19
CA LEU A 226 16.29 7.64 -6.31
C LEU A 226 15.83 7.85 -4.87
N ALA A 227 14.80 8.68 -4.65
CA ALA A 227 14.25 8.92 -3.32
C ALA A 227 13.73 7.63 -2.68
N SER A 228 13.02 6.77 -3.43
CA SER A 228 12.53 5.48 -2.92
C SER A 228 13.67 4.54 -2.53
N ARG A 229 14.75 4.48 -3.31
CA ARG A 229 15.95 3.68 -2.96
C ARG A 229 16.61 4.20 -1.70
N GLN A 230 16.79 5.51 -1.58
CA GLN A 230 17.36 6.15 -0.40
C GLN A 230 16.47 5.92 0.83
N ALA A 231 15.14 6.09 0.69
CA ALA A 231 14.19 5.83 1.76
C ALA A 231 14.26 4.37 2.24
N ALA A 232 14.33 3.40 1.32
CA ALA A 232 14.50 1.99 1.69
C ALA A 232 15.78 1.74 2.46
N ALA A 233 16.91 2.37 2.06
CA ALA A 233 18.19 2.25 2.77
C ALA A 233 18.13 2.86 4.18
N MET A 234 17.46 4.01 4.36
CA MET A 234 17.27 4.65 5.66
C MET A 234 16.35 3.86 6.58
N LEU A 235 15.30 3.24 6.04
CA LEU A 235 14.30 2.48 6.81
C LEU A 235 14.77 1.07 7.18
N ALA A 236 15.64 0.45 6.38
CA ALA A 236 16.08 -0.94 6.58
C ALA A 236 16.65 -1.21 7.99
N PRO A 237 17.57 -0.41 8.55
CA PRO A 237 18.12 -0.65 9.89
C PRO A 237 17.14 -0.35 11.03
N LEU A 238 15.99 0.31 10.73
CA LEU A 238 15.01 0.75 11.71
C LEU A 238 13.80 -0.20 11.78
N GLN A 239 13.81 -1.28 10.99
CA GLN A 239 12.72 -2.26 11.00
C GLN A 239 12.65 -2.98 12.35
N ILE A 240 11.45 -3.10 12.88
CA ILE A 240 11.11 -3.87 14.08
C ILE A 240 10.01 -4.88 13.74
N THR A 241 9.66 -5.75 14.67
CA THR A 241 8.57 -6.72 14.45
C THR A 241 7.27 -6.01 14.06
N ASN A 242 6.83 -6.21 12.81
CA ASN A 242 5.65 -5.60 12.21
C ASN A 242 5.65 -4.06 12.18
N GLY A 243 6.83 -3.42 12.16
CA GLY A 243 6.87 -1.96 12.21
C GLY A 243 8.24 -1.36 11.98
N VAL A 244 8.33 -0.06 12.24
CA VAL A 244 9.54 0.76 12.12
C VAL A 244 9.72 1.60 13.38
N ASP A 245 10.92 1.65 13.89
CA ASP A 245 11.33 2.63 14.89
C ASP A 245 11.55 4.00 14.22
N TRP A 246 10.59 4.91 14.41
CA TRP A 246 10.62 6.22 13.77
C TRP A 246 11.48 7.26 14.51
N ARG A 247 11.90 6.98 15.73
CA ARG A 247 12.61 7.93 16.59
C ARG A 247 13.87 8.52 15.95
N PRO A 248 14.74 7.74 15.25
CA PRO A 248 15.91 8.31 14.58
C PRO A 248 15.55 9.24 13.43
N LEU A 249 14.36 9.11 12.84
CA LEU A 249 13.91 9.89 11.70
C LEU A 249 13.28 11.24 12.10
N LEU A 250 13.04 11.48 13.37
CA LEU A 250 12.44 12.73 13.86
C LEU A 250 13.36 13.95 13.66
N SER A 251 14.66 13.74 13.47
CA SER A 251 15.62 14.80 13.14
C SER A 251 15.61 15.20 11.65
N GLU A 252 15.00 14.38 10.79
CA GLU A 252 14.90 14.70 9.38
C GLU A 252 13.89 15.84 9.12
N PRO A 253 14.06 16.63 8.05
CA PRO A 253 13.09 17.64 7.65
C PRO A 253 11.70 17.03 7.42
N ALA A 254 10.63 17.79 7.69
CA ALA A 254 9.25 17.29 7.62
C ALA A 254 8.87 16.73 6.24
N ASN A 255 9.35 17.34 5.15
CA ASN A 255 9.15 16.84 3.79
C ASN A 255 9.90 15.51 3.52
N VAL A 256 11.05 15.30 4.14
CA VAL A 256 11.79 14.02 4.08
C VAL A 256 11.02 12.95 4.88
N GLN A 257 10.57 13.28 6.09
CA GLN A 257 9.72 12.37 6.88
C GLN A 257 8.46 11.94 6.11
N GLN A 258 7.85 12.86 5.35
CA GLN A 258 6.68 12.55 4.50
C GLN A 258 7.04 11.53 3.40
N LEU A 259 8.19 11.68 2.75
CA LEU A 259 8.65 10.73 1.72
C LEU A 259 8.98 9.36 2.33
N LEU A 260 9.63 9.32 3.49
CA LEU A 260 9.94 8.09 4.22
C LEU A 260 8.65 7.36 4.64
N LEU A 261 7.64 8.09 5.15
CA LEU A 261 6.35 7.50 5.49
C LEU A 261 5.65 6.92 4.26
N THR A 262 5.64 7.66 3.16
CA THR A 262 5.07 7.17 1.90
C THR A 262 5.77 5.89 1.44
N ALA A 263 7.11 5.87 1.45
CA ALA A 263 7.89 4.70 1.07
C ALA A 263 7.62 3.48 1.99
N GLN A 264 7.44 3.71 3.30
CA GLN A 264 7.11 2.62 4.23
C GLN A 264 5.70 2.08 4.02
N LEU A 265 4.73 2.96 3.74
CA LEU A 265 3.35 2.55 3.42
C LEU A 265 3.28 1.77 2.11
N ASP A 266 4.02 2.21 1.09
CA ASP A 266 4.14 1.50 -0.20
C ASP A 266 4.78 0.11 -0.01
N GLN A 267 5.81 -0.01 0.83
CA GLN A 267 6.43 -1.31 1.17
C GLN A 267 5.45 -2.27 1.85
N TRP A 268 4.49 -1.74 2.59
CA TRP A 268 3.43 -2.51 3.24
C TRP A 268 2.22 -2.75 2.35
N ASP A 269 2.23 -2.25 1.11
CA ASP A 269 1.11 -2.27 0.16
C ASP A 269 -0.17 -1.62 0.75
N LEU A 270 0.02 -0.47 1.42
CA LEU A 270 -1.05 0.26 2.09
C LEU A 270 -1.34 1.59 1.39
N VAL A 271 -2.59 1.75 0.96
CA VAL A 271 -3.09 3.03 0.42
C VAL A 271 -3.68 3.86 1.56
N VAL A 272 -2.98 4.95 1.92
CA VAL A 272 -3.38 5.85 3.01
C VAL A 272 -3.59 7.25 2.45
N ALA A 273 -4.76 7.84 2.72
CA ALA A 273 -5.08 9.20 2.27
C ALA A 273 -4.10 10.24 2.82
N SER A 274 -3.79 11.27 2.04
CA SER A 274 -2.80 12.31 2.42
C SER A 274 -3.10 12.95 3.77
N ARG A 275 -4.37 13.21 4.10
CA ARG A 275 -4.78 13.72 5.41
C ARG A 275 -4.43 12.76 6.56
N GLN A 276 -4.62 11.45 6.36
CA GLN A 276 -4.25 10.46 7.37
C GLN A 276 -2.73 10.32 7.50
N GLN A 277 -1.98 10.44 6.41
CA GLN A 277 -0.51 10.47 6.48
C GLN A 277 0.00 11.64 7.30
N GLN A 278 -0.58 12.83 7.13
CA GLN A 278 -0.26 14.00 7.97
C GLN A 278 -0.57 13.75 9.45
N GLN A 279 -1.70 13.12 9.76
CA GLN A 279 -2.07 12.75 11.13
C GLN A 279 -1.11 11.73 11.74
N LEU A 280 -0.67 10.74 10.96
CA LEU A 280 0.34 9.76 11.36
C LEU A 280 1.68 10.44 11.69
N LEU A 281 2.15 11.35 10.83
CA LEU A 281 3.39 12.10 11.10
C LEU A 281 3.28 12.97 12.34
N ALA A 282 2.17 13.68 12.51
CA ALA A 282 1.92 14.48 13.70
C ALA A 282 1.94 13.61 14.98
N ALA A 283 1.31 12.44 14.95
CA ALA A 283 1.33 11.50 16.06
C ALA A 283 2.74 10.96 16.37
N LEU A 284 3.54 10.66 15.33
CA LEU A 284 4.93 10.23 15.48
C LEU A 284 5.80 11.33 16.12
N GLN A 285 5.59 12.60 15.74
CA GLN A 285 6.32 13.75 16.28
C GLN A 285 5.92 14.07 17.72
N HIS A 286 4.61 14.04 18.05
CA HIS A 286 4.12 14.37 19.40
C HIS A 286 4.29 13.21 20.38
N GLY A 287 4.51 12.00 19.89
CA GLY A 287 4.65 10.80 20.72
C GLY A 287 3.31 10.29 21.27
N GLY A 288 3.40 9.38 22.26
CA GLY A 288 2.22 8.74 22.84
C GLY A 288 1.79 7.48 22.09
N SER A 289 0.51 7.10 22.29
CA SER A 289 -0.09 5.92 21.66
C SER A 289 -1.36 6.32 20.92
N HIS A 290 -1.37 6.14 19.60
CA HIS A 290 -2.47 6.50 18.71
C HIS A 290 -2.80 5.32 17.79
N GLN A 291 -4.06 5.24 17.37
CA GLN A 291 -4.57 4.18 16.50
C GLN A 291 -5.25 4.80 15.28
N PHE A 292 -4.94 4.27 14.10
CA PHE A 292 -5.47 4.73 12.82
C PHE A 292 -6.04 3.54 12.06
N LEU A 293 -7.36 3.52 11.88
CA LEU A 293 -8.00 2.56 10.99
C LEU A 293 -7.87 3.07 9.55
N ILE A 294 -7.33 2.24 8.68
CA ILE A 294 -7.16 2.55 7.25
C ILE A 294 -8.07 1.65 6.39
N ALA A 295 -8.17 2.01 5.11
CA ALA A 295 -8.98 1.24 4.15
C ALA A 295 -8.58 -0.24 4.15
N GLY A 296 -9.55 -1.13 3.94
CA GLY A 296 -9.34 -2.58 3.98
C GLY A 296 -9.25 -3.19 5.38
N GLY A 297 -9.65 -2.44 6.44
CA GLY A 297 -9.67 -2.96 7.82
C GLY A 297 -8.28 -3.15 8.44
N GLN A 298 -7.25 -2.53 7.87
CA GLN A 298 -5.90 -2.53 8.43
C GLN A 298 -5.79 -1.49 9.54
N LEU A 299 -4.98 -1.79 10.55
CA LEU A 299 -4.74 -0.91 11.69
C LEU A 299 -3.28 -0.47 11.71
N LEU A 300 -3.05 0.84 11.73
CA LEU A 300 -1.74 1.42 12.01
C LEU A 300 -1.72 1.97 13.43
N LEU A 301 -0.67 1.63 14.16
CA LEU A 301 -0.44 2.09 15.52
C LEU A 301 0.81 2.97 15.55
N VAL A 302 0.69 4.12 16.19
CA VAL A 302 1.84 4.91 16.60
C VAL A 302 2.03 4.68 18.10
N GLU A 303 3.14 4.05 18.49
CA GLU A 303 3.41 3.70 19.89
C GLU A 303 4.79 4.19 20.29
N TYR A 304 4.84 5.31 21.03
CA TYR A 304 6.08 5.88 21.58
C TYR A 304 7.21 6.08 20.55
N GLY A 305 6.84 6.63 19.40
CA GLY A 305 7.78 6.87 18.30
C GLY A 305 8.04 5.66 17.40
N GLN A 306 7.25 4.60 17.53
CA GLN A 306 7.24 3.47 16.62
C GLN A 306 5.98 3.48 15.78
N LEU A 307 6.09 3.22 14.49
CA LEU A 307 4.98 2.98 13.58
C LEU A 307 4.83 1.47 13.38
N VAL A 308 3.68 0.93 13.73
CA VAL A 308 3.45 -0.53 13.71
C VAL A 308 2.19 -0.85 12.93
N ARG A 309 2.27 -1.87 12.08
CA ARG A 309 1.12 -2.46 11.40
C ARG A 309 0.53 -3.57 12.26
N ASP A 310 -0.79 -3.54 12.47
CA ASP A 310 -1.50 -4.59 13.19
C ASP A 310 -2.80 -4.97 12.45
N SER A 311 -3.40 -6.08 12.82
CA SER A 311 -4.71 -6.49 12.30
C SER A 311 -5.77 -6.30 13.38
N VAL A 312 -6.96 -5.84 12.99
CA VAL A 312 -8.09 -5.55 13.89
C VAL A 312 -8.56 -6.78 14.69
N ASN A 313 -8.15 -8.00 14.30
CA ASN A 313 -8.74 -9.25 14.78
C ASN A 313 -7.78 -10.19 15.53
N LYS A 314 -6.84 -9.71 16.33
CA LYS A 314 -6.20 -10.62 17.28
C LYS A 314 -7.04 -10.67 18.55
N PRO A 315 -7.77 -11.78 18.82
CA PRO A 315 -8.43 -11.95 20.11
C PRO A 315 -7.35 -11.94 21.19
N ILE A 316 -7.52 -11.05 22.15
CA ILE A 316 -6.68 -11.05 23.35
C ILE A 316 -6.97 -12.36 24.06
N ALA A 317 -5.97 -13.23 24.15
CA ALA A 317 -6.11 -14.48 24.90
C ALA A 317 -6.41 -14.12 26.37
N VAL A 318 -7.63 -14.37 26.79
CA VAL A 318 -7.99 -14.29 28.20
C VAL A 318 -7.27 -15.41 28.91
N VAL A 319 -6.33 -15.08 29.78
CA VAL A 319 -5.61 -16.05 30.59
C VAL A 319 -6.46 -16.33 31.81
N PRO A 320 -6.86 -17.58 32.11
CA PRO A 320 -7.51 -17.90 33.37
C PRO A 320 -6.61 -17.54 34.55
N ASP A 321 -7.22 -17.16 35.66
CA ASP A 321 -6.48 -16.91 36.89
C ASP A 321 -5.73 -18.19 37.31
N LEU A 322 -4.42 -18.08 37.51
CA LEU A 322 -3.57 -19.14 38.03
C LEU A 322 -3.10 -18.73 39.46
N VAL A 323 -3.48 -19.51 40.44
CA VAL A 323 -3.00 -19.31 41.80
C VAL A 323 -1.74 -20.13 42.03
N LEU A 324 -0.63 -19.46 42.29
CA LEU A 324 0.66 -20.08 42.61
C LEU A 324 0.82 -20.21 44.10
N MET A 325 1.24 -21.40 44.53
CA MET A 325 1.74 -21.68 45.87
C MET A 325 3.27 -21.81 45.80
N PRO A 326 3.98 -21.55 46.89
CA PRO A 326 5.43 -21.75 46.95
C PRO A 326 5.78 -23.24 46.82
N ASP A 327 6.04 -23.71 45.60
CA ASP A 327 6.34 -25.10 45.29
C ASP A 327 7.65 -25.30 44.52
N ASP A 328 8.39 -24.22 44.26
CA ASP A 328 9.65 -24.19 43.51
C ASP A 328 9.53 -24.85 42.12
N ARG A 329 8.35 -24.70 41.43
CA ARG A 329 8.06 -25.29 40.14
C ARG A 329 7.64 -24.26 39.11
N TRP A 330 7.94 -24.59 37.87
CA TRP A 330 7.48 -23.84 36.71
C TRP A 330 6.07 -24.28 36.31
N HIS A 331 5.16 -23.33 36.10
CA HIS A 331 3.79 -23.53 35.65
C HIS A 331 3.62 -22.90 34.27
N ALA A 332 3.05 -23.65 33.33
CA ALA A 332 2.84 -23.17 31.96
C ALA A 332 1.81 -22.06 31.90
N VAL A 333 2.15 -20.97 31.18
CA VAL A 333 1.27 -19.86 30.81
C VAL A 333 1.38 -19.63 29.31
N PRO A 334 0.43 -18.92 28.66
CA PRO A 334 0.47 -18.74 27.19
C PRO A 334 1.79 -18.12 26.68
N ALA A 335 2.40 -17.22 27.46
CA ALA A 335 3.62 -16.52 27.09
C ALA A 335 4.93 -17.26 27.47
N GLY A 336 4.85 -18.33 28.24
CA GLY A 336 6.03 -19.03 28.74
C GLY A 336 5.73 -19.89 29.96
N GLU A 337 6.58 -19.80 30.97
CA GLU A 337 6.41 -20.47 32.26
C GLU A 337 6.66 -19.47 33.39
N ILE A 338 5.88 -19.60 34.46
CA ILE A 338 5.96 -18.75 35.64
C ILE A 338 5.89 -19.62 36.89
N GLY A 339 6.56 -19.21 37.96
CA GLY A 339 6.55 -19.96 39.23
C GLY A 339 6.86 -19.08 40.43
N LEU A 340 6.61 -19.63 41.61
CA LEU A 340 6.89 -19.01 42.90
C LEU A 340 7.97 -19.83 43.62
N PHE A 341 9.17 -19.26 43.74
CA PHE A 341 10.38 -19.95 44.13
C PHE A 341 10.94 -19.37 45.47
N SER A 342 11.63 -20.22 46.24
CA SER A 342 12.38 -19.83 47.41
C SER A 342 13.66 -19.04 47.11
N ALA A 343 14.20 -19.21 45.87
CA ALA A 343 15.34 -18.45 45.37
C ALA A 343 15.16 -18.18 43.84
N VAL A 344 15.86 -17.20 43.31
CA VAL A 344 15.79 -16.87 41.88
C VAL A 344 16.35 -18.03 41.03
N PRO A 345 15.54 -18.69 40.17
CA PRO A 345 16.05 -19.72 39.27
C PRO A 345 17.06 -19.16 38.27
N ALA A 346 18.09 -19.95 37.93
CA ALA A 346 19.16 -19.52 37.03
C ALA A 346 18.68 -19.21 35.59
N ASP A 347 17.57 -19.81 35.19
CA ASP A 347 16.94 -19.67 33.85
C ASP A 347 15.78 -18.65 33.83
N ALA A 348 15.58 -17.90 34.93
CA ALA A 348 14.60 -16.82 34.99
C ALA A 348 15.07 -15.62 34.17
N VAL A 349 14.22 -15.14 33.26
CA VAL A 349 14.46 -13.93 32.46
C VAL A 349 13.95 -12.68 33.18
N SER A 350 12.86 -12.80 33.92
CA SER A 350 12.26 -11.73 34.74
C SER A 350 11.82 -12.30 36.08
N TRP A 351 12.00 -11.51 37.14
CA TRP A 351 11.59 -11.90 38.47
C TRP A 351 11.32 -10.68 39.37
N ALA A 352 10.56 -10.90 40.41
CA ALA A 352 10.36 -9.93 41.47
C ALA A 352 10.16 -10.62 42.85
N PRO A 353 10.52 -9.98 43.98
CA PRO A 353 10.13 -10.46 45.29
C PRO A 353 8.62 -10.55 45.38
N ALA A 354 8.12 -11.62 46.01
CA ALA A 354 6.70 -11.84 46.24
C ALA A 354 6.36 -11.70 47.75
N PRO A 355 5.19 -11.18 48.10
CA PRO A 355 4.72 -11.18 49.46
C PRO A 355 4.43 -12.62 49.95
N ALA A 356 4.38 -12.81 51.27
CA ALA A 356 4.02 -14.11 51.84
C ALA A 356 2.57 -14.49 51.46
N GLY A 357 2.36 -15.78 51.12
CA GLY A 357 1.06 -16.34 50.79
C GLY A 357 0.82 -16.58 49.30
N PRO A 358 -0.40 -16.95 48.90
CA PRO A 358 -0.72 -17.29 47.52
C PRO A 358 -0.63 -16.06 46.59
N VAL A 359 -0.07 -16.28 45.42
CA VAL A 359 0.09 -15.28 44.37
C VAL A 359 -0.83 -15.62 43.21
N THR A 360 -1.64 -14.67 42.74
CA THR A 360 -2.49 -14.86 41.59
C THR A 360 -1.83 -14.28 40.36
N ILE A 361 -1.62 -15.14 39.34
CA ILE A 361 -1.17 -14.74 37.99
C ILE A 361 -2.42 -14.54 37.13
N ARG A 362 -2.60 -13.33 36.60
CA ARG A 362 -3.75 -12.97 35.78
C ARG A 362 -3.47 -11.79 34.84
N THR A 363 -4.38 -11.49 33.98
CA THR A 363 -4.40 -10.23 33.23
C THR A 363 -5.00 -9.08 34.06
N ARG A 364 -4.85 -7.85 33.56
CA ARG A 364 -5.28 -6.63 34.26
C ARG A 364 -6.80 -6.61 34.52
N ARG A 365 -7.18 -5.97 35.66
CA ARG A 365 -8.56 -5.64 36.02
C ARG A 365 -8.71 -4.16 36.32
N PRO A 366 -9.93 -3.59 36.21
CA PRO A 366 -10.19 -2.23 36.70
C PRO A 366 -9.83 -2.08 38.15
N GLY A 367 -9.15 -0.99 38.53
CA GLY A 367 -8.76 -0.71 39.91
C GLY A 367 -7.41 -1.28 40.31
N ASP A 368 -6.73 -2.10 39.51
CA ASP A 368 -5.40 -2.61 39.84
C ASP A 368 -4.40 -1.49 40.12
N GLN A 369 -3.61 -1.68 41.18
CA GLN A 369 -2.59 -0.74 41.63
C GLN A 369 -1.24 -1.43 41.71
N VAL A 370 -0.20 -0.75 41.26
CA VAL A 370 1.18 -1.21 41.36
C VAL A 370 1.80 -0.65 42.64
N ALA A 371 2.37 -1.54 43.44
CA ALA A 371 3.16 -1.12 44.61
C ALA A 371 4.52 -0.59 44.15
N LEU A 372 4.84 0.66 44.48
CA LEU A 372 6.11 1.31 44.15
C LEU A 372 7.13 1.15 45.30
N PRO A 373 8.46 1.22 45.01
CA PRO A 373 9.50 1.06 46.00
C PRO A 373 9.44 2.03 47.17
N ASN A 374 8.84 3.21 46.99
CA ASN A 374 8.67 4.24 48.01
C ASN A 374 7.44 4.02 48.93
N GLY A 375 6.78 2.84 48.83
CA GLY A 375 5.59 2.51 49.59
C GLY A 375 4.28 3.10 49.05
N HIS A 376 4.31 3.90 48.02
CA HIS A 376 3.12 4.42 47.34
C HIS A 376 2.50 3.43 46.38
N HIS A 377 1.22 3.60 46.12
CA HIS A 377 0.49 2.83 45.10
C HIS A 377 0.15 3.73 43.90
N GLN A 378 0.34 3.21 42.72
CA GLN A 378 0.00 3.86 41.45
C GLN A 378 -0.99 3.02 40.70
N LEU A 379 -2.03 3.62 40.10
CA LEU A 379 -2.93 2.90 39.20
C LEU A 379 -2.13 2.24 38.06
N LEU A 380 -2.36 0.95 37.81
CA LEU A 380 -1.68 0.16 36.80
C LEU A 380 -1.77 0.80 35.37
N ARG A 381 -2.92 1.47 35.09
CA ARG A 381 -3.08 2.22 33.83
C ARG A 381 -2.02 3.31 33.66
N ARG A 382 -1.75 4.07 34.73
CA ARG A 382 -0.76 5.15 34.72
C ARG A 382 0.65 4.57 34.66
N PHE A 383 0.91 3.52 35.43
CA PHE A 383 2.17 2.77 35.36
C PHE A 383 2.51 2.31 33.95
N PHE A 384 1.56 1.71 33.22
CA PHE A 384 1.79 1.32 31.82
C PHE A 384 2.14 2.49 30.89
N ILE A 385 1.59 3.68 31.14
CA ILE A 385 1.90 4.90 30.38
C ILE A 385 3.32 5.36 30.70
N ASP A 386 3.66 5.44 31.97
CA ASP A 386 4.96 5.92 32.46
C ASP A 386 6.10 4.97 32.02
N GLN A 387 5.84 3.67 32.03
CA GLN A 387 6.77 2.63 31.51
C GLN A 387 6.73 2.46 29.99
N LYS A 388 5.96 3.28 29.27
CA LYS A 388 5.81 3.23 27.80
C LYS A 388 5.41 1.86 27.28
N VAL A 389 4.62 1.08 28.05
CA VAL A 389 4.12 -0.22 27.58
C VAL A 389 3.10 0.00 26.46
N PRO A 390 3.29 -0.59 25.28
CA PRO A 390 2.39 -0.45 24.15
C PRO A 390 0.94 -0.81 24.50
N ALA A 391 -0.03 -0.02 24.01
CA ALA A 391 -1.45 -0.20 24.36
C ALA A 391 -1.96 -1.62 24.02
N ARG A 392 -1.50 -2.19 22.91
CA ARG A 392 -1.84 -3.56 22.46
C ARG A 392 -1.34 -4.66 23.41
N LYS A 393 -0.22 -4.44 24.11
CA LYS A 393 0.36 -5.40 25.04
C LYS A 393 -0.29 -5.36 26.41
N ARG A 394 -0.90 -4.22 26.81
CA ARG A 394 -1.43 -4.01 28.16
C ARG A 394 -2.54 -4.97 28.55
N ALA A 395 -3.40 -5.36 27.61
CA ALA A 395 -4.54 -6.22 27.89
C ALA A 395 -4.15 -7.69 28.11
N GLY A 396 -3.13 -8.20 27.39
CA GLY A 396 -2.62 -9.56 27.51
C GLY A 396 -1.42 -9.71 28.45
N CYS A 397 -0.96 -8.60 29.06
CA CYS A 397 0.19 -8.59 29.96
C CYS A 397 -0.13 -9.38 31.24
N LEU A 398 0.71 -10.35 31.57
CA LEU A 398 0.60 -11.09 32.82
C LEU A 398 1.07 -10.24 34.01
N LEU A 399 0.33 -10.36 35.09
CA LEU A 399 0.57 -9.70 36.36
C LEU A 399 0.65 -10.73 37.49
N ALA A 400 1.57 -10.53 38.42
CA ALA A 400 1.51 -11.22 39.72
C ALA A 400 0.88 -10.30 40.73
N THR A 401 -0.19 -10.76 41.37
CA THR A 401 -1.03 -9.96 42.26
C THR A 401 -1.33 -10.66 43.56
N GLN A 402 -1.53 -9.86 44.62
CA GLN A 402 -2.21 -10.27 45.81
C GLN A 402 -3.39 -9.33 46.05
N GLY A 403 -4.61 -9.81 45.88
CA GLY A 403 -5.80 -8.97 45.77
C GLY A 403 -5.74 -8.02 44.58
N GLN A 404 -5.84 -6.72 44.81
CA GLN A 404 -5.72 -5.67 43.78
C GLN A 404 -4.29 -5.12 43.61
N THR A 405 -3.37 -5.51 44.52
CA THR A 405 -1.99 -5.03 44.50
C THR A 405 -1.16 -5.86 43.52
N VAL A 406 -0.59 -5.19 42.51
CA VAL A 406 0.31 -5.74 41.52
C VAL A 406 1.75 -5.51 41.97
N PHE A 407 2.55 -6.56 42.06
CA PHE A 407 3.95 -6.46 42.44
C PHE A 407 4.92 -6.96 41.38
N TRP A 408 4.41 -7.60 40.32
CA TRP A 408 5.18 -7.95 39.11
C TRP A 408 4.34 -7.76 37.87
N VAL A 409 4.99 -7.29 36.80
CA VAL A 409 4.41 -7.03 35.48
C VAL A 409 5.34 -7.59 34.42
N GLN A 410 4.87 -8.49 33.57
CA GLN A 410 5.64 -9.22 32.57
C GLN A 410 6.46 -8.32 31.63
N GLU A 411 5.87 -7.22 31.15
CA GLU A 411 6.47 -6.30 30.16
C GLU A 411 7.28 -5.16 30.81
N SER A 412 7.42 -5.16 32.14
CA SER A 412 8.15 -4.11 32.82
C SER A 412 9.64 -4.47 32.96
N PRO A 413 10.56 -3.61 32.50
CA PRO A 413 11.98 -3.76 32.79
C PRO A 413 12.33 -3.50 34.26
N ALA A 414 11.38 -3.01 35.04
CA ALA A 414 11.60 -2.64 36.42
C ALA A 414 11.67 -3.90 37.30
N ARG A 415 12.87 -4.38 37.58
CA ARG A 415 13.17 -5.40 38.60
C ARG A 415 12.83 -4.95 40.04
N GLN A 416 12.23 -3.77 40.23
CA GLN A 416 12.14 -3.07 41.53
C GLN A 416 10.73 -2.57 41.86
N LEU A 417 9.68 -3.27 41.43
CA LEU A 417 8.30 -2.87 41.75
C LEU A 417 7.95 -3.12 43.24
N PHE A 418 8.66 -4.02 43.89
CA PHE A 418 8.41 -4.36 45.28
C PHE A 418 9.74 -4.34 46.06
N GLN A 419 9.87 -3.47 47.08
CA GLN A 419 10.93 -3.55 48.07
C GLN A 419 10.37 -4.29 49.31
N ARG A 420 11.13 -5.29 49.74
CA ARG A 420 10.85 -6.05 50.92
C ARG A 420 10.64 -5.15 52.12
N PRO A 421 9.60 -5.35 52.97
CA PRO A 421 9.64 -4.92 54.34
C PRO A 421 10.79 -5.64 55.04
N LEU A 422 11.59 -4.94 55.80
CA LEU A 422 12.76 -5.48 56.56
C LEU A 422 12.41 -6.54 57.62
N THR A 423 11.13 -6.88 57.75
CA THR A 423 10.58 -7.76 58.80
C THR A 423 10.13 -9.14 58.29
N ASP A 424 10.11 -9.40 56.96
CA ASP A 424 9.63 -10.67 56.42
C ASP A 424 10.73 -11.73 56.40
N ILE A 425 10.56 -12.77 57.23
CA ILE A 425 11.49 -13.89 57.41
C ILE A 425 11.38 -14.92 56.26
N ILE A 426 10.24 -15.00 55.60
CA ILE A 426 10.00 -15.94 54.48
C ILE A 426 9.80 -15.12 53.19
N SER A 427 10.69 -15.30 52.24
CA SER A 427 10.65 -14.56 50.99
C SER A 427 10.65 -15.53 49.81
N TYR A 428 9.62 -15.34 49.00
CA TYR A 428 9.52 -15.99 47.71
C TYR A 428 9.83 -15.01 46.58
N VAL A 429 10.07 -15.58 45.44
CA VAL A 429 10.33 -14.84 44.20
C VAL A 429 9.37 -15.36 43.13
N VAL A 430 8.57 -14.48 42.59
CA VAL A 430 7.90 -14.81 41.32
C VAL A 430 8.92 -14.71 40.17
N ALA A 431 9.06 -15.75 39.37
CA ALA A 431 9.99 -15.80 38.27
C ALA A 431 9.27 -16.20 36.98
N PHE A 432 9.71 -15.67 35.85
CA PHE A 432 9.18 -15.93 34.54
C PHE A 432 10.29 -16.25 33.55
N ARG A 433 10.04 -17.22 32.65
CA ARG A 433 10.84 -17.47 31.46
C ARG A 433 9.95 -17.61 30.22
N PRO A 434 10.32 -17.03 29.07
CA PRO A 434 9.54 -17.12 27.85
C PRO A 434 9.60 -18.55 27.28
N LYS A 435 8.59 -18.94 26.52
CA LYS A 435 8.64 -20.16 25.70
C LYS A 435 9.87 -20.10 24.80
N GLN A 436 10.76 -21.09 24.87
CA GLN A 436 11.83 -21.21 23.88
C GLN A 436 11.20 -21.35 22.51
N ALA A 437 11.55 -20.44 21.58
CA ALA A 437 11.23 -20.63 20.18
C ALA A 437 11.81 -21.98 19.75
N LYS A 438 10.98 -22.91 19.28
CA LYS A 438 11.48 -24.15 18.66
C LYS A 438 12.49 -23.72 17.58
N ARG A 439 13.78 -23.97 17.82
CA ARG A 439 14.77 -23.98 16.75
C ARG A 439 14.28 -25.01 15.75
N GLY A 440 13.99 -24.58 14.53
CA GLY A 440 13.62 -25.47 13.46
C GLY A 440 14.68 -26.56 13.34
N GLN A 441 14.23 -27.80 13.52
CA GLN A 441 14.90 -28.95 12.94
C GLN A 441 14.54 -28.91 11.44
N ASP A 442 15.37 -28.25 10.67
CA ASP A 442 15.54 -28.46 9.24
C ASP A 442 17.01 -28.84 9.07
N ASP A 443 17.25 -30.15 9.18
CA ASP A 443 18.41 -30.87 8.61
C ASP A 443 18.00 -32.36 8.57
N GLU A 444 17.43 -32.74 7.43
CA GLU A 444 17.69 -34.02 6.76
C GLU A 444 17.08 -34.02 5.36
#